data_2936d5bc3152f5a89c9035792e060524
#
_entry.id   2936d5bc3152f5a89c9035792e060524
#
_cell.length_a   1.000
_cell.length_b   1.000
_cell.length_c   1.000
_cell.angle_alpha   90.00
_cell.angle_beta   90.00
_cell.angle_gamma   90.00
#
_symmetry.space_group_name_H-M   'P 1'
#
loop_
_entity.id
_entity.type
_entity.pdbx_description
1 polymer ?
#
loop_
_entity_poly.entity_id
_entity_poly.type
_entity_poly.pdbx_seq_one_letter_code
_entity_poly.pdbx_strand_id
1 'polypeptide(L)'
;MKLIRPSYEIIEQGPGLQGVYDIIERCGKTSYKSEVKGGEDAKRFVDSRVKEGHGAVLEFGTVYLKINVGSPFYDEFYLEEMQDVRFYANNKYSKVVEHEELVEAEGKNFGIRAYYITTNYRVIIENNRLDDIKTYGCDVPSEKHEKRYCVKFITDIGVGREFLRHRVMSMVQESTRYVNYMKEKFGEECTFVIPTWIDLPECEDLAYWDGDWVDMKEMKIVCPGGKTRTNAWLWALDFAEKQYRVLTNEWLSDDVPEEDRKAWLAQQARGVLPLATKTEFVLCGFKDAWVHFFRLRSDIAATGKPHPQAQELANPLRDEFVERKYITKENLEHDSFEPFDVCASDTPLKD
;
A
#
# COMPACT_ATOMS: atom_id res chain seq x y z
N MET A 1 -17.31 -19.65 -8.91
CA MET A 1 -16.52 -18.37 -8.93
C MET A 1 -17.25 -17.27 -8.21
N LYS A 2 -16.50 -16.37 -7.55
CA LYS A 2 -17.02 -15.23 -6.80
C LYS A 2 -16.88 -13.92 -7.58
N LEU A 3 -17.90 -13.07 -7.56
CA LEU A 3 -17.92 -11.74 -8.16
C LEU A 3 -18.02 -10.66 -7.08
N ILE A 4 -17.13 -9.65 -7.12
CA ILE A 4 -17.12 -8.54 -6.16
C ILE A 4 -17.01 -7.19 -6.86
N ARG A 5 -17.41 -6.12 -6.16
CA ARG A 5 -17.05 -4.75 -6.52
C ARG A 5 -15.69 -4.38 -5.94
N PRO A 6 -14.95 -3.47 -6.57
CA PRO A 6 -13.71 -2.97 -6.00
C PRO A 6 -14.00 -2.14 -4.74
N SER A 7 -13.03 -2.11 -3.81
CA SER A 7 -13.15 -1.36 -2.57
C SER A 7 -11.77 -0.89 -2.07
N TYR A 8 -11.77 0.04 -1.12
CA TYR A 8 -10.58 0.48 -0.42
C TYR A 8 -10.83 0.63 1.08
N GLU A 9 -9.74 0.66 1.82
CA GLU A 9 -9.74 0.89 3.27
C GLU A 9 -8.55 1.78 3.63
N ILE A 10 -8.78 2.88 4.34
CA ILE A 10 -7.70 3.70 4.92
C ILE A 10 -7.23 3.01 6.20
N ILE A 11 -5.95 2.68 6.24
CA ILE A 11 -5.33 2.02 7.39
C ILE A 11 -4.63 3.08 8.25
N GLU A 12 -5.09 3.24 9.47
CA GLU A 12 -4.47 4.14 10.44
C GLU A 12 -3.41 3.39 11.26
N GLN A 13 -2.29 4.06 11.51
CA GLN A 13 -1.25 3.57 12.39
C GLN A 13 -1.55 3.94 13.83
N GLY A 14 -1.48 2.99 14.75
CA GLY A 14 -1.55 3.23 16.18
C GLY A 14 -0.33 4.03 16.70
N PRO A 15 -0.39 4.50 17.95
CA PRO A 15 0.68 5.29 18.56
C PRO A 15 1.93 4.47 18.87
N GLY A 16 3.06 5.17 18.91
CA GLY A 16 4.34 4.63 19.36
C GLY A 16 4.92 3.51 18.49
N LEU A 17 5.96 2.87 19.00
CA LEU A 17 6.67 1.82 18.27
C LEU A 17 5.80 0.56 18.07
N GLN A 18 4.86 0.28 18.97
CA GLN A 18 3.92 -0.81 18.79
C GLN A 18 3.00 -0.57 17.59
N GLY A 19 2.50 0.67 17.41
CA GLY A 19 1.71 1.03 16.23
C GLY A 19 2.51 0.89 14.92
N VAL A 20 3.82 1.15 14.96
CA VAL A 20 4.73 0.90 13.83
C VAL A 20 4.80 -0.60 13.50
N TYR A 21 4.91 -1.47 14.50
CA TYR A 21 4.96 -2.92 14.28
C TYR A 21 3.63 -3.46 13.75
N ASP A 22 2.52 -3.02 14.33
CA ASP A 22 1.18 -3.49 13.96
C ASP A 22 0.84 -3.14 12.50
N ILE A 23 1.17 -1.93 12.05
CA ILE A 23 0.92 -1.54 10.64
C ILE A 23 1.85 -2.28 9.67
N ILE A 24 3.11 -2.52 10.03
CA ILE A 24 4.04 -3.32 9.22
C ILE A 24 3.51 -4.75 9.07
N GLU A 25 3.06 -5.38 10.16
CA GLU A 25 2.45 -6.71 10.11
C GLU A 25 1.22 -6.71 9.23
N ARG A 26 0.28 -5.79 9.46
CA ARG A 26 -0.99 -5.70 8.72
C ARG A 26 -0.76 -5.54 7.22
N CYS A 27 0.12 -4.63 6.81
CA CYS A 27 0.44 -4.41 5.42
C CYS A 27 1.23 -5.59 4.82
N GLY A 28 2.26 -6.08 5.52
CA GLY A 28 3.11 -7.16 5.04
C GLY A 28 2.36 -8.48 4.83
N LYS A 29 1.40 -8.79 5.68
CA LYS A 29 0.58 -10.00 5.57
C LYS A 29 -0.40 -9.99 4.41
N THR A 30 -0.64 -8.84 3.77
CA THR A 30 -1.40 -8.76 2.51
C THR A 30 -0.77 -9.64 1.43
N SER A 31 0.57 -9.72 1.35
CA SER A 31 1.26 -10.53 0.33
C SER A 31 0.92 -12.03 0.38
N TYR A 32 0.61 -12.54 1.55
CA TYR A 32 0.40 -13.97 1.81
C TYR A 32 -1.04 -14.32 2.21
N LYS A 33 -1.93 -13.33 2.28
CA LYS A 33 -3.28 -13.52 2.85
C LYS A 33 -3.26 -14.25 4.19
N SER A 34 -2.38 -13.83 5.10
CA SER A 34 -2.26 -14.45 6.42
C SER A 34 -2.93 -13.58 7.49
N GLU A 35 -3.35 -14.24 8.58
CA GLU A 35 -4.02 -13.60 9.69
C GLU A 35 -3.13 -12.55 10.37
N VAL A 36 -3.67 -11.37 10.63
CA VAL A 36 -3.04 -10.30 11.42
C VAL A 36 -3.38 -10.51 12.89
N LYS A 37 -2.37 -10.47 13.77
CA LYS A 37 -2.53 -10.76 15.20
C LYS A 37 -2.24 -9.55 16.09
N GLY A 38 -1.33 -8.66 15.65
CA GLY A 38 -0.92 -7.48 16.42
C GLY A 38 -0.04 -7.80 17.63
N GLY A 39 0.31 -6.77 18.38
CA GLY A 39 1.06 -6.88 19.63
C GLY A 39 2.43 -7.58 19.47
N GLU A 40 2.72 -8.52 20.36
CA GLU A 40 3.97 -9.28 20.35
C GLU A 40 4.16 -10.13 19.07
N ASP A 41 3.09 -10.55 18.42
CA ASP A 41 3.17 -11.26 17.14
C ASP A 41 3.61 -10.33 16.02
N ALA A 42 3.14 -9.08 16.02
CA ALA A 42 3.59 -8.06 15.07
C ALA A 42 5.08 -7.76 15.25
N LYS A 43 5.55 -7.61 16.49
CA LYS A 43 6.97 -7.42 16.78
C LYS A 43 7.80 -8.58 16.25
N ARG A 44 7.41 -9.83 16.54
CA ARG A 44 8.10 -11.02 16.02
C ARG A 44 8.11 -11.10 14.50
N PHE A 45 7.00 -10.69 13.85
CA PHE A 45 6.95 -10.59 12.39
C PHE A 45 7.97 -9.59 11.87
N VAL A 46 8.03 -8.39 12.45
CA VAL A 46 8.98 -7.34 12.07
C VAL A 46 10.42 -7.81 12.27
N ASP A 47 10.76 -8.37 13.43
CA ASP A 47 12.10 -8.89 13.74
C ASP A 47 12.54 -9.96 12.72
N SER A 48 11.61 -10.84 12.31
CA SER A 48 11.88 -11.83 11.25
C SER A 48 12.17 -11.15 9.90
N ARG A 49 11.39 -10.13 9.50
CA ARG A 49 11.61 -9.40 8.23
C ARG A 49 12.94 -8.64 8.23
N VAL A 50 13.32 -8.06 9.35
CA VAL A 50 14.62 -7.42 9.52
C VAL A 50 15.74 -8.45 9.34
N LYS A 51 15.67 -9.59 10.04
CA LYS A 51 16.66 -10.67 9.95
C LYS A 51 16.81 -11.25 8.53
N GLU A 52 15.70 -11.35 7.80
CA GLU A 52 15.66 -11.90 6.44
C GLU A 52 16.02 -10.87 5.36
N GLY A 53 16.22 -9.60 5.73
CA GLY A 53 16.51 -8.51 4.78
C GLY A 53 15.30 -8.11 3.92
N HIS A 54 14.07 -8.43 4.34
CA HIS A 54 12.84 -8.08 3.63
C HIS A 54 12.41 -6.64 3.95
N GLY A 55 13.25 -5.65 3.58
CA GLY A 55 13.08 -4.24 3.91
C GLY A 55 11.80 -3.60 3.35
N ALA A 56 11.27 -4.06 2.23
CA ALA A 56 10.13 -3.42 1.57
C ALA A 56 8.88 -3.31 2.49
N VAL A 57 8.60 -4.31 3.33
CA VAL A 57 7.47 -4.27 4.26
C VAL A 57 7.69 -3.32 5.42
N LEU A 58 8.94 -3.06 5.80
CA LEU A 58 9.30 -2.14 6.88
C LEU A 58 8.97 -0.68 6.54
N GLU A 59 8.80 -0.36 5.25
CA GLU A 59 8.45 0.98 4.78
C GLU A 59 7.07 1.44 5.24
N PHE A 60 6.16 0.52 5.59
CA PHE A 60 4.80 0.86 6.02
C PHE A 60 4.76 1.46 7.42
N GLY A 61 5.70 1.12 8.29
CA GLY A 61 5.82 1.71 9.62
C GLY A 61 6.32 3.16 9.53
N THR A 62 5.47 4.12 9.84
CA THR A 62 5.84 5.54 9.88
C THR A 62 6.44 5.88 11.23
N VAL A 63 7.59 6.53 11.23
CA VAL A 63 8.30 6.99 12.43
C VAL A 63 8.28 8.52 12.46
N TYR A 64 7.89 9.08 13.59
CA TYR A 64 7.87 10.50 13.84
C TYR A 64 8.94 10.86 14.88
N LEU A 65 9.78 11.85 14.55
CA LEU A 65 10.84 12.31 15.42
C LEU A 65 10.75 13.83 15.56
N LYS A 66 11.16 14.34 16.73
CA LYS A 66 11.32 15.78 16.97
C LYS A 66 12.72 16.03 17.48
N ILE A 67 13.53 16.78 16.73
CA ILE A 67 14.88 17.20 17.12
C ILE A 67 14.84 18.69 17.42
N ASN A 68 15.18 19.04 18.65
CA ASN A 68 15.32 20.43 19.06
C ASN A 68 16.79 20.82 18.99
N VAL A 69 17.11 21.85 18.22
CA VAL A 69 18.47 22.34 18.04
C VAL A 69 18.58 23.73 18.65
N GLY A 70 19.49 23.87 19.59
CA GLY A 70 19.76 25.13 20.27
C GLY A 70 20.62 26.10 19.43
N SER A 71 21.20 27.07 20.10
CA SER A 71 22.12 28.02 19.45
C SER A 71 23.52 27.41 19.31
N PRO A 72 24.18 27.52 18.12
CA PRO A 72 25.54 27.01 17.92
C PRO A 72 26.59 27.61 18.86
N PHE A 73 26.24 28.69 19.57
CA PHE A 73 27.15 29.35 20.51
C PHE A 73 27.00 28.86 21.97
N TYR A 74 25.90 28.18 22.28
CA TYR A 74 25.57 27.80 23.67
C TYR A 74 25.18 26.34 23.81
N ASP A 75 25.08 25.60 22.71
CA ASP A 75 24.65 24.21 22.68
C ASP A 75 25.81 23.31 22.27
N GLU A 76 26.29 22.50 23.22
CA GLU A 76 27.42 21.56 22.98
C GLU A 76 27.02 20.41 22.03
N PHE A 77 25.74 20.09 21.95
CA PHE A 77 25.20 19.04 21.07
C PHE A 77 24.76 19.55 19.69
N TYR A 78 24.83 20.86 19.44
CA TYR A 78 24.38 21.49 18.20
C TYR A 78 24.86 20.77 16.92
N LEU A 79 26.13 20.37 16.88
CA LEU A 79 26.68 19.74 15.68
C LEU A 79 26.14 18.32 15.45
N GLU A 80 25.94 17.56 16.51
CA GLU A 80 25.40 16.20 16.46
C GLU A 80 23.94 16.23 16.04
N GLU A 81 23.11 17.03 16.68
CA GLU A 81 21.70 17.21 16.34
C GLU A 81 21.52 17.68 14.91
N MET A 82 22.33 18.64 14.44
CA MET A 82 22.29 19.11 13.06
C MET A 82 22.77 18.06 12.05
N GLN A 83 23.67 17.14 12.42
CA GLN A 83 24.03 16.02 11.56
C GLN A 83 22.86 15.06 11.41
N ASP A 84 22.13 14.77 12.49
CA ASP A 84 20.93 13.93 12.45
C ASP A 84 19.83 14.57 11.60
N VAL A 85 19.55 15.86 11.77
CA VAL A 85 18.60 16.61 10.93
C VAL A 85 19.00 16.52 9.45
N ARG A 86 20.27 16.76 9.11
CA ARG A 86 20.78 16.69 7.73
C ARG A 86 20.66 15.30 7.13
N PHE A 87 20.88 14.25 7.94
CA PHE A 87 20.69 12.88 7.48
C PHE A 87 19.27 12.67 6.97
N TYR A 88 18.24 13.06 7.75
CA TYR A 88 16.85 12.91 7.35
C TYR A 88 16.45 13.85 6.21
N ALA A 89 16.95 15.08 6.21
CA ALA A 89 16.69 16.05 5.14
C ALA A 89 17.23 15.58 3.78
N ASN A 90 18.34 14.86 3.76
CA ASN A 90 18.93 14.30 2.54
C ASN A 90 18.34 12.92 2.15
N ASN A 91 17.49 12.35 2.98
CA ASN A 91 16.88 11.06 2.70
C ASN A 91 15.54 11.22 1.96
N LYS A 92 15.45 10.69 0.74
CA LYS A 92 14.25 10.82 -0.11
C LYS A 92 12.97 10.18 0.44
N TYR A 93 13.06 9.34 1.47
CA TYR A 93 11.92 8.72 2.13
C TYR A 93 11.53 9.43 3.44
N SER A 94 12.17 10.56 3.72
CA SER A 94 11.91 11.36 4.90
C SER A 94 11.45 12.77 4.50
N LYS A 95 10.66 13.40 5.37
CA LYS A 95 10.36 14.83 5.29
C LYS A 95 10.73 15.50 6.59
N VAL A 96 11.31 16.68 6.49
CA VAL A 96 11.76 17.51 7.60
C VAL A 96 11.09 18.86 7.51
N VAL A 97 10.41 19.27 8.56
CA VAL A 97 9.76 20.60 8.68
C VAL A 97 10.40 21.35 9.83
N GLU A 98 10.96 22.52 9.56
CA GLU A 98 11.56 23.39 10.56
C GLU A 98 10.54 24.37 11.12
N HIS A 99 10.56 24.56 12.44
CA HIS A 99 9.79 25.60 13.15
C HIS A 99 10.66 26.28 14.20
N GLU A 100 10.50 27.60 14.32
CA GLU A 100 11.04 28.33 15.46
C GLU A 100 10.09 28.16 16.65
N GLU A 101 10.64 27.77 17.80
CA GLU A 101 9.90 27.59 19.05
C GLU A 101 10.58 28.36 20.19
N LEU A 102 9.77 28.78 21.15
CA LEU A 102 10.27 29.36 22.40
C LEU A 102 10.20 28.29 23.49
N VAL A 103 11.33 28.04 24.13
CA VAL A 103 11.41 27.14 25.29
C VAL A 103 11.73 27.98 26.50
N GLU A 104 10.95 27.84 27.55
CA GLU A 104 11.23 28.43 28.82
C GLU A 104 12.19 27.55 29.63
N ALA A 105 13.34 28.11 29.99
CA ALA A 105 14.28 27.51 30.92
C ALA A 105 14.77 28.56 31.89
N GLU A 106 14.80 28.22 33.18
CA GLU A 106 15.24 29.13 34.28
C GLU A 106 14.53 30.52 34.30
N GLY A 107 13.24 30.54 33.91
CA GLY A 107 12.45 31.78 33.87
C GLY A 107 12.80 32.70 32.70
N LYS A 108 13.52 32.23 31.70
CA LYS A 108 13.83 32.95 30.46
C LYS A 108 13.34 32.15 29.24
N ASN A 109 12.88 32.89 28.23
CA ASN A 109 12.52 32.28 26.94
C ASN A 109 13.74 32.23 26.03
N PHE A 110 14.06 31.04 25.52
CA PHE A 110 15.10 30.80 24.54
C PHE A 110 14.46 30.39 23.23
N GLY A 111 14.91 31.01 22.11
CA GLY A 111 14.56 30.55 20.78
C GLY A 111 15.34 29.27 20.42
N ILE A 112 14.62 28.22 20.05
CA ILE A 112 15.18 26.99 19.49
C ILE A 112 14.60 26.73 18.11
N ARG A 113 15.32 25.97 17.30
CA ARG A 113 14.78 25.39 16.07
C ARG A 113 14.35 23.97 16.34
N ALA A 114 13.04 23.72 16.17
CA ALA A 114 12.49 22.38 16.27
C ALA A 114 12.29 21.80 14.85
N TYR A 115 12.88 20.64 14.62
CA TYR A 115 12.75 19.91 13.37
C TYR A 115 11.80 18.73 13.56
N TYR A 116 10.70 18.75 12.83
CA TYR A 116 9.68 17.70 12.81
C TYR A 116 9.94 16.77 11.64
N ILE A 117 10.35 15.56 11.95
CA ILE A 117 10.82 14.58 10.97
C ILE A 117 9.83 13.45 10.87
N THR A 118 9.40 13.16 9.65
CA THR A 118 8.61 11.97 9.33
C THR A 118 9.42 11.08 8.40
N THR A 119 9.65 9.86 8.80
CA THR A 119 10.37 8.84 8.04
C THR A 119 9.66 7.49 8.13
N ASN A 120 10.29 6.42 7.68
CA ASN A 120 9.77 5.06 7.83
C ASN A 120 10.77 4.15 8.55
N TYR A 121 10.24 3.04 9.09
CA TYR A 121 11.03 2.11 9.91
C TYR A 121 12.16 1.44 9.13
N ARG A 122 12.04 1.29 7.79
CA ARG A 122 13.13 0.79 6.95
C ARG A 122 14.34 1.71 6.98
N VAL A 123 14.12 3.04 6.86
CA VAL A 123 15.21 4.03 6.94
C VAL A 123 15.93 3.92 8.27
N ILE A 124 15.22 3.77 9.37
CA ILE A 124 15.78 3.60 10.72
C ILE A 124 16.66 2.35 10.78
N ILE A 125 16.15 1.20 10.35
CA ILE A 125 16.85 -0.08 10.46
C ILE A 125 18.07 -0.14 9.54
N GLU A 126 17.92 0.21 8.27
CA GLU A 126 19.01 0.09 7.28
C GLU A 126 20.17 1.07 7.54
N ASN A 127 19.94 2.13 8.32
CA ASN A 127 20.96 3.11 8.66
C ASN A 127 21.40 3.04 10.14
N ASN A 128 21.03 1.98 10.87
CA ASN A 128 21.39 1.76 12.29
C ASN A 128 20.97 2.91 13.23
N ARG A 129 19.75 3.48 13.01
CA ARG A 129 19.25 4.66 13.73
C ARG A 129 18.16 4.33 14.76
N LEU A 130 18.18 3.13 15.34
CA LEU A 130 17.21 2.75 16.37
C LEU A 130 17.27 3.65 17.62
N ASP A 131 18.42 4.20 17.93
CA ASP A 131 18.60 5.09 19.08
C ASP A 131 17.90 6.43 18.85
N ASP A 132 17.73 6.88 17.60
CA ASP A 132 16.96 8.09 17.28
C ASP A 132 15.51 7.97 17.72
N ILE A 133 14.91 6.76 17.63
CA ILE A 133 13.53 6.53 18.12
C ILE A 133 13.47 6.70 19.65
N LYS A 134 14.50 6.29 20.38
CA LYS A 134 14.55 6.42 21.85
C LYS A 134 14.76 7.88 22.27
N THR A 135 15.61 8.60 21.51
CA THR A 135 16.03 9.96 21.85
C THR A 135 15.03 11.02 21.38
N TYR A 136 14.51 10.87 20.16
CA TYR A 136 13.71 11.89 19.46
C TYR A 136 12.29 11.44 19.14
N GLY A 137 11.94 10.16 19.40
CA GLY A 137 10.67 9.56 18.97
C GLY A 137 9.46 10.24 19.55
N CYS A 138 8.45 10.42 18.70
CA CYS A 138 7.12 10.90 19.08
C CYS A 138 6.12 9.75 18.93
N ASP A 139 5.42 9.39 19.97
CA ASP A 139 4.40 8.32 19.94
C ASP A 139 3.24 8.65 18.99
N VAL A 140 2.90 9.92 18.89
CA VAL A 140 1.88 10.44 17.96
C VAL A 140 2.43 11.64 17.20
N PRO A 141 2.05 11.80 15.91
CA PRO A 141 2.44 12.96 15.16
C PRO A 141 1.79 14.23 15.73
N SER A 142 2.53 15.33 15.79
CA SER A 142 1.96 16.65 15.96
C SER A 142 1.40 17.18 14.63
N GLU A 143 0.68 18.31 14.67
CA GLU A 143 0.19 18.98 13.45
C GLU A 143 1.33 19.47 12.53
N LYS A 144 2.53 19.64 13.08
CA LYS A 144 3.73 20.09 12.35
C LYS A 144 4.44 18.99 11.58
N HIS A 145 4.17 17.71 11.89
CA HIS A 145 4.71 16.60 11.11
C HIS A 145 3.98 16.47 9.78
N GLU A 146 4.73 16.31 8.70
CA GLU A 146 4.15 15.78 7.46
C GLU A 146 3.68 14.34 7.69
N LYS A 147 2.42 14.04 7.34
CA LYS A 147 1.84 12.72 7.59
C LYS A 147 1.94 11.82 6.37
N ARG A 148 2.06 10.53 6.62
CA ARG A 148 1.93 9.47 5.61
C ARG A 148 0.60 8.77 5.79
N TYR A 149 -0.05 8.43 4.69
CA TYR A 149 -1.35 7.76 4.68
C TYR A 149 -1.20 6.42 3.98
N CYS A 150 -1.75 5.36 4.61
CA CYS A 150 -1.76 4.01 4.07
C CYS A 150 -3.18 3.65 3.63
N VAL A 151 -3.34 3.15 2.41
CA VAL A 151 -4.62 2.71 1.86
C VAL A 151 -4.48 1.32 1.28
N LYS A 152 -5.33 0.41 1.71
CA LYS A 152 -5.50 -0.92 1.12
C LYS A 152 -6.55 -0.84 0.04
N PHE A 153 -6.26 -1.42 -1.12
CA PHE A 153 -7.18 -1.56 -2.23
C PHE A 153 -7.49 -3.03 -2.47
N ILE A 154 -8.73 -3.30 -2.80
CA ILE A 154 -9.22 -4.57 -3.34
C ILE A 154 -9.75 -4.24 -4.73
N THR A 155 -9.11 -4.75 -5.77
CA THR A 155 -9.47 -4.47 -7.16
C THR A 155 -8.95 -5.58 -8.08
N ASP A 156 -9.09 -5.42 -9.37
CA ASP A 156 -8.52 -6.32 -10.37
C ASP A 156 -7.01 -6.09 -10.61
N ILE A 157 -6.35 -7.08 -11.20
CA ILE A 157 -4.91 -7.02 -11.52
C ILE A 157 -4.61 -5.86 -12.48
N GLY A 158 -5.53 -5.53 -13.42
CA GLY A 158 -5.34 -4.46 -14.39
C GLY A 158 -5.20 -3.10 -13.72
N VAL A 159 -6.18 -2.71 -12.89
CA VAL A 159 -6.14 -1.47 -12.09
C VAL A 159 -4.97 -1.50 -11.10
N GLY A 160 -4.73 -2.65 -10.46
CA GLY A 160 -3.58 -2.82 -9.56
C GLY A 160 -2.25 -2.45 -10.23
N ARG A 161 -2.03 -2.89 -11.48
CA ARG A 161 -0.83 -2.52 -12.26
C ARG A 161 -0.71 -1.03 -12.55
N GLU A 162 -1.83 -0.34 -12.67
CA GLU A 162 -1.84 1.11 -12.88
C GLU A 162 -1.51 1.88 -11.59
N PHE A 163 -2.06 1.46 -10.46
CA PHE A 163 -1.86 2.11 -9.16
C PHE A 163 -0.44 1.88 -8.63
N LEU A 164 0.11 0.70 -8.81
CA LEU A 164 1.47 0.36 -8.38
C LEU A 164 2.60 1.07 -9.18
N ARG A 165 2.25 1.90 -10.18
CA ARG A 165 3.22 2.76 -10.88
C ARG A 165 3.51 4.08 -10.18
N HIS A 166 2.74 4.43 -9.13
CA HIS A 166 2.95 5.65 -8.36
C HIS A 166 4.17 5.50 -7.47
N ARG A 167 5.30 6.02 -7.97
CA ARG A 167 6.59 5.96 -7.28
C ARG A 167 6.64 6.96 -6.14
N VAL A 168 7.57 6.74 -5.20
CA VAL A 168 7.70 7.40 -3.90
C VAL A 168 6.62 6.96 -2.90
N MET A 169 5.73 6.06 -3.30
CA MET A 169 4.87 5.35 -2.37
C MET A 169 5.45 3.99 -2.04
N SER A 170 5.37 3.61 -0.77
CA SER A 170 5.62 2.23 -0.34
C SER A 170 4.48 1.35 -0.82
N MET A 171 4.79 0.16 -1.31
CA MET A 171 3.79 -0.72 -1.89
C MET A 171 4.02 -2.19 -1.53
N VAL A 172 2.93 -2.89 -1.29
CA VAL A 172 2.89 -4.35 -1.14
C VAL A 172 1.63 -4.88 -1.82
N GLN A 173 1.75 -6.00 -2.52
CA GLN A 173 0.64 -6.62 -3.24
C GLN A 173 0.53 -8.11 -2.89
N GLU A 174 -0.70 -8.62 -2.92
CA GLU A 174 -1.00 -10.06 -2.88
C GLU A 174 -0.19 -10.81 -3.93
N SER A 175 0.47 -11.86 -3.50
CA SER A 175 1.32 -12.64 -4.39
C SER A 175 0.60 -13.82 -5.02
N THR A 176 0.34 -13.77 -6.31
CA THR A 176 -0.18 -14.92 -7.08
C THR A 176 0.80 -16.10 -7.18
N ARG A 177 2.02 -15.97 -6.66
CA ARG A 177 3.00 -17.07 -6.58
C ARG A 177 2.73 -17.97 -5.37
N TYR A 178 2.30 -17.39 -4.24
CA TYR A 178 2.12 -18.09 -2.96
C TYR A 178 0.66 -18.33 -2.62
N VAL A 179 -0.26 -17.55 -3.19
CA VAL A 179 -1.69 -17.73 -3.01
C VAL A 179 -2.20 -18.69 -4.06
N ASN A 180 -2.64 -19.88 -3.64
CA ASN A 180 -3.37 -20.82 -4.49
C ASN A 180 -4.86 -20.70 -4.15
N TYR A 181 -5.63 -20.09 -5.05
CA TYR A 181 -7.05 -19.81 -4.86
C TYR A 181 -7.91 -21.07 -4.67
N MET A 182 -7.42 -22.23 -5.11
CA MET A 182 -8.14 -23.52 -4.97
C MET A 182 -7.93 -24.19 -3.61
N LYS A 183 -7.26 -23.55 -2.66
CA LYS A 183 -7.12 -24.08 -1.30
C LYS A 183 -8.22 -23.56 -0.39
N GLU A 184 -8.68 -24.39 0.57
CA GLU A 184 -9.71 -24.08 1.55
C GLU A 184 -9.51 -22.72 2.24
N LYS A 185 -8.30 -22.44 2.71
CA LYS A 185 -7.98 -21.15 3.37
C LYS A 185 -8.12 -19.91 2.45
N PHE A 186 -8.30 -20.09 1.15
CA PHE A 186 -8.48 -19.01 0.17
C PHE A 186 -9.85 -19.04 -0.51
N GLY A 187 -10.74 -19.98 -0.11
CA GLY A 187 -12.13 -20.06 -0.55
C GLY A 187 -12.40 -21.09 -1.64
N GLU A 188 -11.40 -21.84 -2.11
CA GLU A 188 -11.49 -22.91 -3.13
C GLU A 188 -12.04 -22.45 -4.49
N GLU A 189 -12.04 -21.15 -4.73
CA GLU A 189 -12.55 -20.53 -5.96
C GLU A 189 -11.78 -19.26 -6.32
N CYS A 190 -11.87 -18.86 -7.59
CA CYS A 190 -11.37 -17.57 -8.03
C CYS A 190 -12.38 -16.45 -7.75
N THR A 191 -11.87 -15.33 -7.28
CA THR A 191 -12.65 -14.10 -7.13
C THR A 191 -12.32 -13.14 -8.27
N PHE A 192 -13.33 -12.58 -8.92
CA PHE A 192 -13.19 -11.62 -10.01
C PHE A 192 -13.87 -10.31 -9.68
N VAL A 193 -13.32 -9.21 -10.15
CA VAL A 193 -13.84 -7.86 -9.94
C VAL A 193 -14.74 -7.49 -11.14
N ILE A 194 -15.98 -7.11 -10.83
CA ILE A 194 -16.96 -6.66 -11.84
C ILE A 194 -16.50 -5.32 -12.42
N PRO A 195 -16.25 -5.22 -13.73
CA PRO A 195 -15.85 -3.96 -14.34
C PRO A 195 -17.02 -2.99 -14.46
N THR A 196 -16.74 -1.69 -14.56
CA THR A 196 -17.75 -0.62 -14.63
C THR A 196 -18.73 -0.71 -15.81
N TRP A 197 -18.37 -1.44 -16.87
CA TRP A 197 -19.21 -1.63 -18.05
C TRP A 197 -20.11 -2.87 -17.98
N ILE A 198 -20.07 -3.62 -16.87
CA ILE A 198 -20.93 -4.79 -16.59
C ILE A 198 -21.86 -4.45 -15.44
N ASP A 199 -23.16 -4.54 -15.72
CA ASP A 199 -24.22 -4.39 -14.72
C ASP A 199 -24.62 -5.76 -14.16
N LEU A 200 -23.87 -6.22 -13.15
CA LEU A 200 -24.14 -7.42 -12.38
C LEU A 200 -24.06 -7.12 -10.89
N PRO A 201 -24.83 -7.80 -10.06
CA PRO A 201 -24.66 -7.78 -8.62
C PRO A 201 -23.37 -8.51 -8.20
N GLU A 202 -22.93 -8.25 -6.98
CA GLU A 202 -21.97 -9.14 -6.30
C GLU A 202 -22.59 -10.51 -6.10
N CYS A 203 -21.76 -11.56 -6.17
CA CYS A 203 -22.22 -12.93 -6.07
C CYS A 203 -21.16 -13.79 -5.39
N GLU A 204 -21.56 -14.57 -4.41
CA GLU A 204 -20.65 -15.42 -3.63
C GLU A 204 -20.31 -16.74 -4.33
N ASP A 205 -21.23 -17.33 -5.08
CA ASP A 205 -21.03 -18.61 -5.77
C ASP A 205 -21.76 -18.62 -7.12
N LEU A 206 -21.15 -18.01 -8.13
CA LEU A 206 -21.71 -17.94 -9.49
C LEU A 206 -21.34 -19.17 -10.30
N ALA A 207 -22.37 -19.85 -10.82
CA ALA A 207 -22.22 -20.96 -11.77
C ALA A 207 -23.21 -20.85 -12.93
N TYR A 208 -22.88 -21.50 -14.05
CA TYR A 208 -23.82 -21.67 -15.17
C TYR A 208 -24.68 -22.90 -14.94
N TRP A 209 -25.99 -22.71 -14.83
CA TRP A 209 -26.96 -23.75 -14.53
C TRP A 209 -28.23 -23.56 -15.36
N ASP A 210 -28.69 -24.64 -16.00
CA ASP A 210 -29.93 -24.72 -16.76
C ASP A 210 -30.15 -23.56 -17.78
N GLY A 211 -29.07 -23.14 -18.41
CA GLY A 211 -29.11 -22.10 -19.44
C GLY A 211 -28.83 -20.67 -18.95
N ASP A 212 -28.74 -20.45 -17.65
CA ASP A 212 -28.51 -19.15 -17.03
C ASP A 212 -27.30 -19.12 -16.07
N TRP A 213 -26.82 -17.93 -15.73
CA TRP A 213 -25.86 -17.73 -14.65
C TRP A 213 -26.60 -17.54 -13.34
N VAL A 214 -26.38 -18.41 -12.39
CA VAL A 214 -27.10 -18.51 -11.13
C VAL A 214 -26.14 -18.35 -9.96
N ASP A 215 -26.53 -17.54 -8.97
CA ASP A 215 -25.94 -17.61 -7.64
C ASP A 215 -26.41 -18.90 -6.97
N MET A 216 -25.51 -19.86 -6.84
CA MET A 216 -25.83 -21.19 -6.30
C MET A 216 -26.13 -21.16 -4.80
N LYS A 217 -25.64 -20.13 -4.09
CA LYS A 217 -25.90 -19.96 -2.65
C LYS A 217 -27.32 -19.45 -2.40
N GLU A 218 -27.77 -18.50 -3.22
CA GLU A 218 -29.10 -17.89 -3.11
C GLU A 218 -30.15 -18.52 -4.04
N MET A 219 -29.72 -19.40 -4.95
CA MET A 219 -30.54 -20.00 -6.02
C MET A 219 -31.28 -18.95 -6.85
N LYS A 220 -30.55 -17.88 -7.21
CA LYS A 220 -31.12 -16.73 -7.94
C LYS A 220 -30.39 -16.52 -9.28
N ILE A 221 -31.16 -16.29 -10.32
CA ILE A 221 -30.59 -15.92 -11.63
C ILE A 221 -29.94 -14.54 -11.53
N VAL A 222 -28.63 -14.52 -11.80
CA VAL A 222 -27.78 -13.33 -11.81
C VAL A 222 -27.73 -12.73 -13.22
N CYS A 223 -27.62 -13.59 -14.24
CA CYS A 223 -27.61 -13.16 -15.64
C CYS A 223 -28.24 -14.24 -16.54
N PRO A 224 -29.27 -13.90 -17.31
CA PRO A 224 -29.81 -14.83 -18.29
C PRO A 224 -28.74 -15.23 -19.30
N GLY A 225 -28.81 -16.47 -19.75
CA GLY A 225 -27.93 -16.98 -20.80
C GLY A 225 -28.17 -16.26 -22.13
N GLY A 226 -27.23 -16.37 -23.05
CA GLY A 226 -27.31 -15.80 -24.38
C GLY A 226 -26.04 -15.19 -24.93
N LYS A 227 -26.11 -14.63 -26.13
CA LYS A 227 -24.94 -14.02 -26.81
C LYS A 227 -24.83 -12.53 -26.48
N THR A 228 -24.45 -12.19 -25.26
CA THR A 228 -24.21 -10.82 -24.81
C THR A 228 -22.75 -10.60 -24.42
N ARG A 229 -22.34 -9.33 -24.28
CA ARG A 229 -20.98 -8.98 -23.78
C ARG A 229 -20.76 -9.53 -22.37
N THR A 230 -21.78 -9.45 -21.53
CA THR A 230 -21.75 -9.96 -20.14
C THR A 230 -21.53 -11.46 -20.14
N ASN A 231 -22.30 -12.22 -20.95
CA ASN A 231 -22.10 -13.66 -21.05
C ASN A 231 -20.72 -14.03 -21.60
N ALA A 232 -20.22 -13.32 -22.61
CA ALA A 232 -18.87 -13.56 -23.13
C ALA A 232 -17.78 -13.35 -22.06
N TRP A 233 -17.95 -12.33 -21.21
CA TRP A 233 -17.06 -12.06 -20.09
C TRP A 233 -17.16 -13.16 -19.03
N LEU A 234 -18.35 -13.54 -18.61
CA LEU A 234 -18.58 -14.61 -17.63
C LEU A 234 -18.01 -15.95 -18.09
N TRP A 235 -18.20 -16.32 -19.37
CA TRP A 235 -17.61 -17.53 -19.94
C TRP A 235 -16.08 -17.52 -19.93
N ALA A 236 -15.47 -16.38 -20.19
CA ALA A 236 -14.02 -16.25 -20.14
C ALA A 236 -13.46 -16.47 -18.72
N LEU A 237 -14.18 -15.96 -17.70
CA LEU A 237 -13.81 -16.15 -16.29
C LEU A 237 -13.99 -17.60 -15.83
N ASP A 238 -15.15 -18.21 -16.16
CA ASP A 238 -15.44 -19.60 -15.82
C ASP A 238 -14.41 -20.55 -16.44
N PHE A 239 -14.07 -20.32 -17.73
CA PHE A 239 -13.03 -21.10 -18.37
C PHE A 239 -11.67 -20.94 -17.71
N ALA A 240 -11.28 -19.70 -17.38
CA ALA A 240 -10.01 -19.44 -16.71
C ALA A 240 -9.93 -20.09 -15.32
N GLU A 241 -11.00 -20.02 -14.52
CA GLU A 241 -11.06 -20.72 -13.24
C GLU A 241 -10.93 -22.22 -13.38
N LYS A 242 -11.65 -22.84 -14.34
CA LYS A 242 -11.57 -24.28 -14.62
C LYS A 242 -10.15 -24.69 -15.01
N GLN A 243 -9.49 -23.91 -15.87
CA GLN A 243 -8.09 -24.20 -16.24
C GLN A 243 -7.13 -23.99 -15.06
N TYR A 244 -7.32 -22.94 -14.26
CA TYR A 244 -6.51 -22.71 -13.07
C TYR A 244 -6.65 -23.86 -12.08
N ARG A 245 -7.87 -24.38 -11.86
CA ARG A 245 -8.15 -25.56 -11.01
C ARG A 245 -7.42 -26.80 -11.51
N VAL A 246 -7.44 -27.06 -12.81
CA VAL A 246 -6.71 -28.18 -13.42
C VAL A 246 -5.20 -28.03 -13.20
N LEU A 247 -4.64 -26.83 -13.49
CA LEU A 247 -3.20 -26.58 -13.37
C LEU A 247 -2.68 -26.57 -11.93
N THR A 248 -3.55 -26.33 -10.95
CA THR A 248 -3.19 -26.39 -9.52
C THR A 248 -3.44 -27.76 -8.89
N ASN A 249 -3.92 -28.74 -9.66
CA ASN A 249 -4.15 -30.10 -9.18
C ASN A 249 -2.81 -30.84 -9.01
N GLU A 250 -2.51 -31.20 -7.79
CA GLU A 250 -1.25 -31.87 -7.42
C GLU A 250 -1.06 -33.23 -8.14
N TRP A 251 -2.16 -33.89 -8.56
CA TRP A 251 -2.13 -35.17 -9.26
C TRP A 251 -1.57 -35.09 -10.70
N LEU A 252 -1.54 -33.88 -11.27
CA LEU A 252 -1.03 -33.64 -12.64
C LEU A 252 0.44 -33.19 -12.67
N SER A 253 1.13 -33.20 -11.54
CA SER A 253 2.45 -32.62 -11.39
C SER A 253 3.56 -33.63 -11.03
N ASP A 254 3.49 -34.85 -11.58
CA ASP A 254 4.44 -35.92 -11.28
C ASP A 254 5.91 -35.53 -11.59
N ASP A 255 6.12 -34.58 -12.51
CA ASP A 255 7.44 -34.09 -12.90
C ASP A 255 8.07 -33.09 -11.95
N VAL A 256 7.34 -32.63 -10.91
CA VAL A 256 7.80 -31.61 -9.95
C VAL A 256 8.16 -32.26 -8.63
N PRO A 257 9.34 -31.98 -8.05
CA PRO A 257 9.71 -32.43 -6.71
C PRO A 257 8.64 -32.09 -5.68
N GLU A 258 8.33 -33.00 -4.75
CA GLU A 258 7.25 -32.84 -3.79
C GLU A 258 7.40 -31.59 -2.92
N GLU A 259 8.63 -31.25 -2.54
CA GLU A 259 9.00 -30.08 -1.77
C GLU A 259 8.65 -28.75 -2.47
N ASP A 260 8.71 -28.73 -3.81
CA ASP A 260 8.46 -27.53 -4.63
C ASP A 260 7.02 -27.45 -5.16
N ARG A 261 6.25 -28.54 -5.14
CA ARG A 261 4.93 -28.63 -5.77
C ARG A 261 3.99 -27.50 -5.38
N LYS A 262 3.90 -27.20 -4.08
CA LYS A 262 2.94 -26.19 -3.57
C LYS A 262 3.18 -24.79 -4.13
N ALA A 263 4.43 -24.35 -4.16
CA ALA A 263 4.80 -23.02 -4.67
C ALA A 263 4.83 -23.03 -6.20
N TRP A 264 5.34 -24.10 -6.79
CA TRP A 264 5.49 -24.22 -8.25
C TRP A 264 4.13 -24.23 -8.97
N LEU A 265 3.15 -24.98 -8.47
CA LEU A 265 1.82 -25.09 -9.09
C LEU A 265 1.10 -23.73 -9.14
N ALA A 266 1.02 -23.01 -8.03
CA ALA A 266 0.40 -21.69 -8.02
C ALA A 266 1.15 -20.70 -8.92
N GLN A 267 2.48 -20.73 -8.87
CA GLN A 267 3.36 -19.87 -9.66
C GLN A 267 3.18 -20.07 -11.17
N GLN A 268 2.96 -21.29 -11.65
CA GLN A 268 2.75 -21.59 -13.06
C GLN A 268 1.28 -21.37 -13.47
N ALA A 269 0.34 -21.86 -12.68
CA ALA A 269 -1.08 -21.75 -12.95
C ALA A 269 -1.57 -20.30 -13.10
N ARG A 270 -0.96 -19.34 -12.39
CA ARG A 270 -1.34 -17.92 -12.49
C ARG A 270 -1.29 -17.36 -13.92
N GLY A 271 -0.61 -18.03 -14.85
CA GLY A 271 -0.53 -17.63 -16.25
C GLY A 271 -1.87 -17.64 -16.98
N VAL A 272 -2.87 -18.38 -16.49
CA VAL A 272 -4.22 -18.42 -17.07
C VAL A 272 -5.19 -17.45 -16.39
N LEU A 273 -4.78 -16.78 -15.32
CA LEU A 273 -5.65 -15.82 -14.62
C LEU A 273 -5.83 -14.55 -15.45
N PRO A 274 -7.08 -14.14 -15.72
CA PRO A 274 -7.36 -12.91 -16.45
C PRO A 274 -7.06 -11.66 -15.60
N LEU A 275 -6.96 -10.51 -16.25
CA LEU A 275 -6.75 -9.22 -15.55
C LEU A 275 -7.90 -8.89 -14.59
N ALA A 276 -9.11 -9.40 -14.84
CA ALA A 276 -10.26 -9.25 -13.94
C ALA A 276 -10.11 -9.99 -12.61
N THR A 277 -9.08 -10.84 -12.45
CA THR A 277 -8.81 -11.54 -11.18
C THR A 277 -8.55 -10.53 -10.07
N LYS A 278 -9.23 -10.72 -8.94
CA LYS A 278 -9.08 -9.92 -7.73
C LYS A 278 -7.64 -9.94 -7.24
N THR A 279 -7.15 -8.77 -6.84
CA THR A 279 -5.89 -8.60 -6.12
C THR A 279 -6.08 -7.62 -4.95
N GLU A 280 -5.24 -7.75 -3.94
CA GLU A 280 -5.17 -6.81 -2.83
C GLU A 280 -3.78 -6.19 -2.78
N PHE A 281 -3.72 -4.90 -2.53
CA PHE A 281 -2.45 -4.22 -2.31
C PHE A 281 -2.61 -3.02 -1.39
N VAL A 282 -1.51 -2.60 -0.78
CA VAL A 282 -1.45 -1.40 0.06
C VAL A 282 -0.49 -0.41 -0.56
N LEU A 283 -0.90 0.84 -0.63
CA LEU A 283 -0.05 1.99 -0.93
C LEU A 283 0.08 2.84 0.33
N CYS A 284 1.29 3.33 0.60
CA CYS A 284 1.55 4.26 1.70
C CYS A 284 2.47 5.38 1.23
N GLY A 285 2.04 6.63 1.38
CA GLY A 285 2.79 7.78 0.91
C GLY A 285 2.46 9.06 1.66
N PHE A 286 3.26 10.09 1.43
CA PHE A 286 3.02 11.44 1.92
C PHE A 286 1.85 12.10 1.17
N LYS A 287 1.34 13.19 1.72
CA LYS A 287 0.22 13.96 1.18
C LYS A 287 0.40 14.33 -0.30
N ASP A 288 1.57 14.82 -0.70
CA ASP A 288 1.89 15.22 -2.07
C ASP A 288 1.83 14.03 -3.05
N ALA A 289 2.31 12.86 -2.65
CA ALA A 289 2.21 11.66 -3.46
C ALA A 289 0.74 11.23 -3.69
N TRP A 290 -0.13 11.41 -2.69
CA TRP A 290 -1.57 11.17 -2.84
C TRP A 290 -2.26 12.22 -3.69
N VAL A 291 -1.89 13.51 -3.59
CA VAL A 291 -2.37 14.56 -4.49
C VAL A 291 -2.03 14.21 -5.94
N HIS A 292 -0.77 13.82 -6.20
CA HIS A 292 -0.34 13.37 -7.51
C HIS A 292 -1.12 12.14 -8.00
N PHE A 293 -1.36 11.17 -7.12
CA PHE A 293 -2.19 10.00 -7.43
C PHE A 293 -3.58 10.41 -7.89
N PHE A 294 -4.29 11.28 -7.15
CA PHE A 294 -5.63 11.73 -7.50
C PHE A 294 -5.66 12.51 -8.82
N ARG A 295 -4.64 13.33 -9.09
CA ARG A 295 -4.51 14.08 -10.36
C ARG A 295 -4.24 13.19 -11.57
N LEU A 296 -3.87 11.94 -11.38
CA LEU A 296 -3.66 10.98 -12.48
C LEU A 296 -4.76 9.90 -12.55
N ARG A 297 -5.52 9.67 -11.48
CA ARG A 297 -6.43 8.50 -11.39
C ARG A 297 -7.88 8.85 -11.14
N SER A 298 -8.19 10.10 -10.74
CA SER A 298 -9.57 10.54 -10.52
C SER A 298 -10.09 11.40 -11.69
N ASP A 299 -11.34 11.85 -11.59
CA ASP A 299 -12.01 12.67 -12.61
C ASP A 299 -11.42 14.07 -12.77
N ILE A 300 -10.57 14.52 -11.84
CA ILE A 300 -9.81 15.79 -11.94
C ILE A 300 -8.51 15.66 -12.73
N ALA A 301 -8.27 14.53 -13.39
CA ALA A 301 -7.02 14.30 -14.11
C ALA A 301 -6.75 15.38 -15.15
N ALA A 302 -5.58 16.02 -15.03
CA ALA A 302 -5.14 17.10 -15.92
C ALA A 302 -4.62 16.57 -17.28
N THR A 303 -4.15 15.33 -17.33
CA THR A 303 -3.57 14.70 -18.51
C THR A 303 -4.24 13.38 -18.82
N GLY A 304 -4.91 13.33 -19.98
CA GLY A 304 -5.63 12.13 -20.41
C GLY A 304 -6.89 11.83 -19.60
N LYS A 305 -7.64 10.82 -20.03
CA LYS A 305 -8.83 10.35 -19.33
C LYS A 305 -8.48 9.07 -18.58
N PRO A 306 -8.53 9.06 -17.23
CA PRO A 306 -8.25 7.87 -16.45
C PRO A 306 -9.21 6.73 -16.79
N HIS A 307 -8.76 5.49 -16.62
CA HIS A 307 -9.61 4.32 -16.80
C HIS A 307 -10.82 4.36 -15.85
N PRO A 308 -12.05 4.11 -16.30
CA PRO A 308 -13.27 4.19 -15.46
C PRO A 308 -13.18 3.35 -14.17
N GLN A 309 -12.61 2.14 -14.22
CA GLN A 309 -12.42 1.30 -13.04
C GLN A 309 -11.43 1.89 -12.04
N ALA A 310 -10.41 2.63 -12.51
CA ALA A 310 -9.50 3.36 -11.62
C ALA A 310 -10.23 4.53 -10.94
N GLN A 311 -11.09 5.25 -11.68
CA GLN A 311 -11.90 6.33 -11.12
C GLN A 311 -12.90 5.86 -10.07
N GLU A 312 -13.48 4.65 -10.24
CA GLU A 312 -14.40 4.04 -9.28
C GLU A 312 -13.81 3.95 -7.86
N LEU A 313 -12.49 3.80 -7.75
CA LEU A 313 -11.76 3.80 -6.48
C LEU A 313 -11.18 5.18 -6.12
N ALA A 314 -10.60 5.86 -7.11
CA ALA A 314 -9.86 7.09 -6.85
C ALA A 314 -10.76 8.29 -6.51
N ASN A 315 -11.97 8.38 -7.10
CA ASN A 315 -12.89 9.48 -6.81
C ASN A 315 -13.39 9.47 -5.36
N PRO A 316 -14.01 8.38 -4.86
CA PRO A 316 -14.49 8.37 -3.48
C PRO A 316 -13.34 8.45 -2.46
N LEU A 317 -12.19 7.86 -2.75
CA LEU A 317 -11.02 7.99 -1.88
C LEU A 317 -10.52 9.44 -1.79
N ARG A 318 -10.46 10.17 -2.92
CA ARG A 318 -10.12 11.59 -2.93
C ARG A 318 -11.08 12.41 -2.07
N ASP A 319 -12.38 12.16 -2.23
CA ASP A 319 -13.41 12.90 -1.50
C ASP A 319 -13.32 12.61 -0.01
N GLU A 320 -13.05 11.36 0.39
CA GLU A 320 -12.80 11.00 1.78
C GLU A 320 -11.52 11.65 2.35
N PHE A 321 -10.45 11.77 1.54
CA PHE A 321 -9.22 12.48 1.96
C PHE A 321 -9.49 13.96 2.23
N VAL A 322 -10.35 14.59 1.43
CA VAL A 322 -10.77 15.99 1.65
C VAL A 322 -11.65 16.10 2.91
N GLU A 323 -12.61 15.20 3.09
CA GLU A 323 -13.49 15.17 4.27
C GLU A 323 -12.70 14.98 5.57
N ARG A 324 -11.76 14.06 5.58
CA ARG A 324 -10.86 13.80 6.72
C ARG A 324 -9.79 14.89 6.90
N LYS A 325 -9.74 15.91 6.03
CA LYS A 325 -8.73 16.99 6.05
C LYS A 325 -7.28 16.48 5.90
N TYR A 326 -7.08 15.37 5.24
CA TYR A 326 -5.74 14.89 4.88
C TYR A 326 -5.13 15.73 3.76
N ILE A 327 -5.98 16.20 2.85
CA ILE A 327 -5.68 17.15 1.78
C ILE A 327 -6.74 18.24 1.73
N THR A 328 -6.43 19.39 1.11
CA THR A 328 -7.40 20.45 0.82
C THR A 328 -7.75 20.47 -0.67
N LYS A 329 -8.82 21.17 -1.04
CA LYS A 329 -9.18 21.36 -2.46
C LYS A 329 -8.10 22.13 -3.21
N GLU A 330 -7.48 23.12 -2.56
CA GLU A 330 -6.37 23.89 -3.15
C GLU A 330 -5.16 22.98 -3.46
N ASN A 331 -4.88 21.96 -2.64
CA ASN A 331 -3.83 20.98 -2.94
C ASN A 331 -4.10 20.23 -4.25
N LEU A 332 -5.36 20.01 -4.61
CA LEU A 332 -5.75 19.31 -5.83
C LEU A 332 -5.67 20.20 -7.08
N GLU A 333 -5.77 21.53 -6.92
CA GLU A 333 -5.67 22.49 -8.01
C GLU A 333 -4.21 22.71 -8.47
N HIS A 334 -3.27 22.64 -7.52
CA HIS A 334 -1.84 22.84 -7.78
C HIS A 334 -1.06 21.55 -7.55
N ASP A 335 -0.36 21.08 -8.57
CA ASP A 335 0.55 19.95 -8.44
C ASP A 335 1.84 20.44 -7.75
N SER A 336 1.97 20.12 -6.47
CA SER A 336 3.19 20.37 -5.69
C SER A 336 4.20 19.22 -5.81
N PHE A 337 3.87 18.19 -6.60
CA PHE A 337 4.76 17.08 -6.86
C PHE A 337 5.84 17.54 -7.85
N GLU A 338 6.99 17.91 -7.33
CA GLU A 338 8.18 18.07 -8.16
C GLU A 338 8.60 16.68 -8.64
N PRO A 339 8.64 16.45 -9.97
CA PRO A 339 9.22 15.22 -10.48
C PRO A 339 10.66 15.15 -9.96
N PHE A 340 11.08 13.98 -9.48
CA PHE A 340 12.46 13.76 -9.08
C PHE A 340 13.39 14.29 -10.17
N ASP A 341 14.17 15.30 -9.86
CA ASP A 341 15.31 15.68 -10.66
C ASP A 341 16.32 14.53 -10.62
N VAL A 342 16.19 13.62 -11.57
CA VAL A 342 17.12 12.49 -11.74
C VAL A 342 18.50 12.98 -12.16
N CYS A 343 18.67 14.27 -12.41
CA CYS A 343 19.83 14.88 -13.03
C CYS A 343 20.66 15.81 -12.14
N ALA A 344 20.43 15.88 -10.84
CA ALA A 344 21.24 16.74 -9.96
C ALA A 344 22.59 16.13 -9.51
N SER A 345 23.01 14.99 -10.09
CA SER A 345 24.29 14.35 -9.71
C SER A 345 25.43 14.49 -10.73
N ASP A 346 25.24 15.26 -11.81
CA ASP A 346 26.30 15.50 -12.82
C ASP A 346 26.95 16.90 -12.69
N THR A 347 27.08 17.41 -11.48
CA THR A 347 28.03 18.51 -11.26
C THR A 347 29.41 17.88 -10.99
N PRO A 348 30.38 17.99 -11.91
CA PRO A 348 31.73 17.52 -11.63
C PRO A 348 32.25 18.27 -10.42
N LEU A 349 32.72 17.51 -9.41
CA LEU A 349 33.55 18.08 -8.36
C LEU A 349 34.68 18.83 -9.04
N LYS A 350 34.68 20.14 -8.94
CA LYS A 350 35.82 20.95 -9.32
C LYS A 350 36.93 20.68 -8.32
N ASP A 351 38.09 20.29 -8.86
CA ASP A 351 39.40 20.08 -8.18
C ASP A 351 39.81 21.24 -7.26
#